data_b8451415fdfb2508f7a01be2acf8178b
#
_entry.id   b8451415fdfb2508f7a01be2acf8178b
#
_cell.length_a   1.000
_cell.length_b   1.000
_cell.length_c   1.000
_cell.angle_alpha   90.00
_cell.angle_beta   90.00
_cell.angle_gamma   90.00
#
_symmetry.space_group_name_H-M   'P 1'
#
loop_
_entity.id
_entity.type
_entity.pdbx_description
1 polymer ?
#
loop_
_entity_poly.entity_id
_entity_poly.type
_entity_poly.pdbx_seq_one_letter_code
_entity_poly.pdbx_strand_id
1 'polypeptide(L)'
;MTAIFLKLLNMSITAGYLVLAVLLVRLFLKKSPKWISCLLWGIVALRLLLPFTIESPLSLIPSAEVIPLDIATSSAPAIHSGISAVNSAVNPAMTQQVIESGNLWPQILSVASVVWIVGAAGMVLYGIVSFLIMKGKLCATIRMRDNIYIGDDIPSPFILGFFLPKIYLPSGMDDQTLHYVLLHENVHLYRKDHWWKPLGFCLLAIYWFNPLLWVAYILLCRDIEQSCDEKVISQMDNPDKKGYSLALVNCSSHRRMIMVCPVAFGEVGVKTRIKAIVSYKKPSFWIMAASAVLCVVISVCFLTNPETCLHTYADEIIQPATCTQMGVASHTCKLCKHTYTEPVAMCDHTDGDLTTIKAPTCVATGEASTSCIHCGAEYTVELPIKADAHNLEERVVKESTCAEAGEGVIACTHCSYSENISYELLPHDMVRTSYCAPTCRQRECFEMTCTGCGYVEKNFYEFSSHKFISGLCQWCGFMQPGYNHGGGVTFYPFGNKSDSNTNPGLGPIIWDLGDPTVNWP
;
A
#
# COMPACT_ATOMS: atom_id res chain seq x y z
N MET A 1 -0.26 11.60 -0.76
CA MET A 1 -1.68 11.35 -0.98
C MET A 1 -1.91 10.26 -2.03
N THR A 2 -1.32 10.35 -3.20
CA THR A 2 -1.41 9.37 -4.29
C THR A 2 -1.05 7.94 -3.86
N ALA A 3 0.01 7.73 -3.08
CA ALA A 3 0.40 6.40 -2.60
C ALA A 3 -0.67 5.75 -1.69
N ILE A 4 -1.32 6.53 -0.81
CA ILE A 4 -2.42 6.02 0.02
C ILE A 4 -3.62 5.66 -0.86
N PHE A 5 -3.96 6.51 -1.82
CA PHE A 5 -5.03 6.25 -2.77
C PHE A 5 -4.77 4.98 -3.59
N LEU A 6 -3.56 4.80 -4.14
CA LEU A 6 -3.18 3.59 -4.89
C LEU A 6 -3.26 2.33 -4.02
N LYS A 7 -2.79 2.40 -2.77
CA LYS A 7 -2.90 1.28 -1.84
C LYS A 7 -4.36 0.90 -1.58
N LEU A 8 -5.23 1.88 -1.33
CA LEU A 8 -6.66 1.65 -1.13
C LEU A 8 -7.33 1.14 -2.42
N LEU A 9 -6.91 1.64 -3.57
CA LEU A 9 -7.42 1.17 -4.86
C LEU A 9 -7.09 -0.31 -5.07
N ASN A 10 -5.84 -0.73 -4.84
CA ASN A 10 -5.42 -2.12 -4.90
C ASN A 10 -6.19 -3.00 -3.90
N MET A 11 -6.35 -2.54 -2.64
CA MET A 11 -7.17 -3.23 -1.65
C MET A 11 -8.63 -3.35 -2.09
N SER A 12 -9.18 -2.32 -2.72
CA SER A 12 -10.54 -2.31 -3.26
C SER A 12 -10.73 -3.32 -4.40
N ILE A 13 -9.75 -3.43 -5.30
CA ILE A 13 -9.78 -4.40 -6.40
C ILE A 13 -9.72 -5.83 -5.85
N THR A 14 -8.78 -6.11 -4.96
CA THR A 14 -8.65 -7.45 -4.36
C THR A 14 -9.87 -7.83 -3.52
N ALA A 15 -10.45 -6.89 -2.77
CA ALA A 15 -11.72 -7.10 -2.08
C ALA A 15 -12.89 -7.30 -3.06
N GLY A 16 -12.84 -6.70 -4.25
CA GLY A 16 -13.83 -6.91 -5.32
C GLY A 16 -13.93 -8.37 -5.75
N TYR A 17 -12.80 -9.07 -5.91
CA TYR A 17 -12.80 -10.52 -6.20
C TYR A 17 -13.45 -11.31 -5.07
N LEU A 18 -13.14 -10.96 -3.81
CA LEU A 18 -13.78 -11.60 -2.66
C LEU A 18 -15.30 -11.33 -2.62
N VAL A 19 -15.74 -10.10 -2.90
CA VAL A 19 -17.19 -9.77 -2.97
C VAL A 19 -17.88 -10.63 -4.03
N LEU A 20 -17.30 -10.76 -5.21
CA LEU A 20 -17.84 -11.62 -6.27
C LEU A 20 -17.93 -13.08 -5.83
N ALA A 21 -16.88 -13.59 -5.18
CA ALA A 21 -16.88 -14.94 -4.63
C ALA A 21 -17.98 -15.12 -3.57
N VAL A 22 -18.13 -14.17 -2.65
CA VAL A 22 -19.20 -14.18 -1.63
C VAL A 22 -20.57 -14.15 -2.29
N LEU A 23 -20.79 -13.34 -3.33
CA LEU A 23 -22.05 -13.31 -4.08
C LEU A 23 -22.38 -14.66 -4.69
N LEU A 24 -21.41 -15.32 -5.31
CA LEU A 24 -21.57 -16.67 -5.87
C LEU A 24 -21.89 -17.70 -4.79
N VAL A 25 -21.13 -17.71 -3.71
CA VAL A 25 -21.31 -18.64 -2.59
C VAL A 25 -22.67 -18.48 -1.93
N ARG A 26 -23.18 -17.26 -1.82
CA ARG A 26 -24.54 -17.02 -1.30
C ARG A 26 -25.64 -17.69 -2.12
N LEU A 27 -25.44 -17.95 -3.41
CA LEU A 27 -26.41 -18.70 -4.22
C LEU A 27 -26.54 -20.15 -3.75
N PHE A 28 -25.44 -20.72 -3.25
CA PHE A 28 -25.41 -22.09 -2.70
C PHE A 28 -25.88 -22.11 -1.24
N LEU A 29 -25.57 -21.07 -0.46
CA LEU A 29 -25.90 -20.97 0.96
C LEU A 29 -27.35 -20.54 1.25
N LYS A 30 -28.30 -20.67 0.30
CA LYS A 30 -29.70 -20.27 0.50
C LYS A 30 -30.40 -20.98 1.67
N LYS A 31 -29.98 -22.21 1.97
CA LYS A 31 -30.51 -23.03 3.07
C LYS A 31 -29.71 -22.93 4.37
N SER A 32 -28.61 -22.19 4.36
CA SER A 32 -27.75 -21.96 5.50
C SER A 32 -28.29 -20.83 6.38
N PRO A 33 -28.02 -20.84 7.71
CA PRO A 33 -28.38 -19.74 8.59
C PRO A 33 -27.76 -18.41 8.13
N LYS A 34 -28.52 -17.32 8.26
CA LYS A 34 -28.09 -16.00 7.75
C LYS A 34 -26.92 -15.39 8.51
N TRP A 35 -26.68 -15.80 9.74
CA TRP A 35 -25.50 -15.34 10.47
C TRP A 35 -24.19 -15.74 9.76
N ILE A 36 -24.17 -16.86 9.00
CA ILE A 36 -23.03 -17.26 8.16
C ILE A 36 -22.78 -16.26 7.04
N SER A 37 -23.87 -15.76 6.40
CA SER A 37 -23.74 -14.69 5.41
C SER A 37 -23.16 -13.41 6.03
N CYS A 38 -23.55 -13.06 7.26
CA CYS A 38 -22.95 -11.94 7.98
C CYS A 38 -21.45 -12.15 8.24
N LEU A 39 -21.04 -13.37 8.55
CA LEU A 39 -19.63 -13.73 8.75
C LEU A 39 -18.83 -13.58 7.46
N LEU A 40 -19.37 -14.00 6.30
CA LEU A 40 -18.74 -13.78 5.00
C LEU A 40 -18.52 -12.30 4.71
N TRP A 41 -19.46 -11.43 5.05
CA TRP A 41 -19.27 -9.98 4.96
C TRP A 41 -18.23 -9.46 5.95
N GLY A 42 -18.10 -10.10 7.11
CA GLY A 42 -17.00 -9.83 8.05
C GLY A 42 -15.63 -10.11 7.46
N ILE A 43 -15.48 -11.19 6.66
CA ILE A 43 -14.24 -11.49 5.92
C ILE A 43 -13.93 -10.39 4.90
N VAL A 44 -14.93 -9.89 4.18
CA VAL A 44 -14.77 -8.76 3.25
C VAL A 44 -14.31 -7.50 4.00
N ALA A 45 -14.94 -7.19 5.13
CA ALA A 45 -14.55 -6.05 5.96
C ALA A 45 -13.11 -6.19 6.47
N LEU A 46 -12.72 -7.40 6.89
CA LEU A 46 -11.37 -7.68 7.34
C LEU A 46 -10.33 -7.44 6.23
N ARG A 47 -10.62 -7.88 4.99
CA ARG A 47 -9.76 -7.64 3.81
C ARG A 47 -9.61 -6.16 3.50
N LEU A 48 -10.66 -5.35 3.69
CA LEU A 48 -10.64 -3.90 3.48
C LEU A 48 -9.94 -3.12 4.59
N LEU A 49 -9.93 -3.65 5.82
CA LEU A 49 -9.30 -3.01 6.97
C LEU A 49 -7.81 -3.29 7.07
N LEU A 50 -7.40 -4.51 6.76
CA LEU A 50 -6.03 -4.96 6.96
C LEU A 50 -5.33 -5.20 5.61
N PRO A 51 -4.15 -4.59 5.41
CA PRO A 51 -3.29 -4.94 4.29
C PRO A 51 -2.64 -6.31 4.58
N PHE A 52 -3.28 -7.38 4.11
CA PHE A 52 -2.72 -8.71 4.26
C PHE A 52 -1.48 -8.88 3.41
N THR A 53 -0.41 -9.39 4.03
CA THR A 53 0.87 -9.70 3.39
C THR A 53 1.16 -11.20 3.38
N ILE A 54 0.26 -12.01 3.97
CA ILE A 54 0.43 -13.47 4.03
C ILE A 54 0.28 -14.04 2.63
N GLU A 55 1.33 -14.68 2.14
CA GLU A 55 1.35 -15.36 0.85
C GLU A 55 0.94 -16.83 1.01
N SER A 56 0.24 -17.36 0.02
CA SER A 56 -0.20 -18.75 0.03
C SER A 56 -0.43 -19.26 -1.40
N PRO A 57 -0.01 -20.48 -1.71
CA PRO A 57 -0.29 -21.11 -2.99
C PRO A 57 -1.79 -21.38 -3.21
N LEU A 58 -2.59 -21.32 -2.13
CA LEU A 58 -4.05 -21.48 -2.19
C LEU A 58 -4.80 -20.19 -2.49
N SER A 59 -4.11 -19.07 -2.63
CA SER A 59 -4.74 -17.79 -2.96
C SER A 59 -5.37 -17.85 -4.35
N LEU A 60 -6.63 -17.43 -4.43
CA LEU A 60 -7.38 -17.27 -5.69
C LEU A 60 -7.36 -15.82 -6.20
N ILE A 61 -6.64 -14.94 -5.53
CA ILE A 61 -6.46 -13.56 -5.97
C ILE A 61 -5.44 -13.55 -7.09
N PRO A 62 -5.75 -13.00 -8.28
CA PRO A 62 -4.84 -13.02 -9.42
C PRO A 62 -3.56 -12.21 -9.20
N SER A 63 -3.66 -11.08 -8.49
CA SER A 63 -2.52 -10.21 -8.15
C SER A 63 -2.80 -9.47 -6.85
N ALA A 64 -1.79 -9.38 -6.00
CA ALA A 64 -1.87 -8.59 -4.76
C ALA A 64 -1.75 -7.09 -5.02
N GLU A 65 -0.97 -6.70 -6.01
CA GLU A 65 -0.70 -5.32 -6.41
C GLU A 65 -0.96 -5.15 -7.91
N VAL A 66 -2.22 -4.85 -8.24
CA VAL A 66 -2.66 -4.69 -9.63
C VAL A 66 -2.06 -3.44 -10.27
N ILE A 67 -1.97 -2.36 -9.50
CA ILE A 67 -1.41 -1.08 -9.93
C ILE A 67 -0.17 -0.81 -9.07
N PRO A 68 1.05 -0.87 -9.64
CA PRO A 68 2.28 -0.61 -8.93
C PRO A 68 2.32 0.81 -8.35
N LEU A 69 2.95 0.97 -7.19
CA LEU A 69 3.04 2.28 -6.52
C LEU A 69 3.92 3.28 -7.29
N ASP A 70 4.84 2.79 -8.09
CA ASP A 70 5.77 3.55 -8.94
C ASP A 70 5.21 3.86 -10.34
N ILE A 71 3.98 3.47 -10.65
CA ILE A 71 3.33 3.70 -11.96
C ILE A 71 3.39 5.18 -12.41
N ALA A 72 3.38 6.10 -11.43
CA ALA A 72 3.46 7.54 -11.70
C ALA A 72 4.84 7.99 -12.19
N THR A 73 5.89 7.29 -11.79
CA THR A 73 7.30 7.66 -12.08
C THR A 73 7.93 6.78 -13.14
N SER A 74 7.28 5.68 -13.50
CA SER A 74 7.76 4.74 -14.51
C SER A 74 7.76 5.38 -15.89
N SER A 75 8.82 5.13 -16.66
CA SER A 75 8.91 5.47 -18.07
C SER A 75 8.02 4.59 -18.97
N ALA A 76 7.71 3.38 -18.50
CA ALA A 76 6.82 2.42 -19.15
C ALA A 76 5.78 1.93 -18.13
N PRO A 77 4.71 2.70 -17.87
CA PRO A 77 3.69 2.34 -16.89
C PRO A 77 2.96 1.07 -17.33
N ALA A 78 2.88 0.10 -16.43
CA ALA A 78 2.21 -1.17 -16.67
C ALA A 78 1.37 -1.58 -15.46
N ILE A 79 0.27 -2.29 -15.70
CA ILE A 79 -0.55 -2.91 -14.66
C ILE A 79 -0.23 -4.41 -14.58
N HIS A 80 -0.39 -4.95 -13.38
CA HIS A 80 -0.16 -6.36 -13.07
C HIS A 80 -1.45 -7.01 -12.56
N SER A 81 -2.47 -7.09 -13.43
CA SER A 81 -3.79 -7.59 -13.03
C SER A 81 -3.81 -9.09 -12.67
N GLY A 82 -2.75 -9.83 -13.00
CA GLY A 82 -2.72 -11.29 -12.92
C GLY A 82 -3.53 -12.00 -14.01
N ILE A 83 -4.16 -11.24 -14.91
CA ILE A 83 -4.92 -11.76 -16.06
C ILE A 83 -4.21 -11.30 -17.33
N SER A 84 -3.58 -12.23 -18.04
CA SER A 84 -2.76 -11.94 -19.22
C SER A 84 -3.52 -11.17 -20.31
N ALA A 85 -4.77 -11.52 -20.58
CA ALA A 85 -5.59 -10.83 -21.56
C ALA A 85 -5.86 -9.35 -21.22
N VAL A 86 -5.98 -9.02 -19.94
CA VAL A 86 -6.13 -7.63 -19.49
C VAL A 86 -4.82 -6.86 -19.63
N ASN A 87 -3.72 -7.47 -19.18
CA ASN A 87 -2.40 -6.85 -19.25
C ASN A 87 -1.99 -6.58 -20.71
N SER A 88 -2.20 -7.54 -21.61
CA SER A 88 -1.87 -7.39 -23.04
C SER A 88 -2.74 -6.37 -23.78
N ALA A 89 -3.95 -6.12 -23.31
CA ALA A 89 -4.82 -5.08 -23.88
C ALA A 89 -4.50 -3.68 -23.35
N VAL A 90 -4.18 -3.55 -22.05
CA VAL A 90 -4.06 -2.25 -21.38
C VAL A 90 -2.64 -1.69 -21.44
N ASN A 91 -1.62 -2.53 -21.19
CA ASN A 91 -0.23 -2.05 -21.06
C ASN A 91 0.31 -1.39 -22.34
N PRO A 92 0.07 -1.92 -23.56
CA PRO A 92 0.53 -1.24 -24.78
C PRO A 92 -0.12 0.13 -24.97
N ALA A 93 -1.41 0.25 -24.68
CA ALA A 93 -2.13 1.52 -24.77
C ALA A 93 -1.60 2.57 -23.79
N MET A 94 -1.26 2.15 -22.56
CA MET A 94 -0.65 3.03 -21.55
C MET A 94 0.73 3.52 -21.97
N THR A 95 1.57 2.62 -22.51
CA THR A 95 2.92 2.96 -22.97
C THR A 95 2.87 3.89 -24.18
N GLN A 96 1.97 3.62 -25.14
CA GLN A 96 1.79 4.47 -26.33
C GLN A 96 1.34 5.88 -25.93
N GLN A 97 0.44 6.02 -24.95
CA GLN A 97 0.01 7.33 -24.44
C GLN A 97 1.19 8.14 -23.86
N VAL A 98 2.11 7.46 -23.15
CA VAL A 98 3.30 8.13 -22.59
C VAL A 98 4.24 8.62 -23.70
N ILE A 99 4.38 7.84 -24.78
CA ILE A 99 5.21 8.20 -25.94
C ILE A 99 4.61 9.42 -26.67
N GLU A 100 3.29 9.45 -26.87
CA GLU A 100 2.62 10.49 -27.67
C GLU A 100 2.39 11.80 -26.90
N SER A 101 2.06 11.73 -25.61
CA SER A 101 1.58 12.87 -24.82
C SER A 101 2.44 13.19 -23.58
N GLY A 102 3.52 12.44 -23.36
CA GLY A 102 4.29 12.50 -22.12
C GLY A 102 3.59 11.78 -20.97
N ASN A 103 4.27 11.66 -19.84
CA ASN A 103 3.73 10.96 -18.68
C ASN A 103 2.68 11.82 -17.94
N LEU A 104 1.41 11.60 -18.24
CA LEU A 104 0.26 12.26 -17.59
C LEU A 104 -0.20 11.55 -16.30
N TRP A 105 0.33 10.36 -16.00
CA TRP A 105 -0.09 9.55 -14.85
C TRP A 105 0.03 10.27 -13.50
N PRO A 106 1.10 11.04 -13.21
CA PRO A 106 1.19 11.79 -11.96
C PRO A 106 0.02 12.77 -11.78
N GLN A 107 -0.39 13.44 -12.85
CA GLN A 107 -1.49 14.41 -12.82
C GLN A 107 -2.83 13.73 -12.64
N ILE A 108 -3.09 12.64 -13.41
CA ILE A 108 -4.31 11.84 -13.31
C ILE A 108 -4.49 11.28 -11.90
N LEU A 109 -3.43 10.70 -11.33
CA LEU A 109 -3.47 10.13 -9.98
C LEU A 109 -3.63 11.20 -8.90
N SER A 110 -3.04 12.37 -9.10
CA SER A 110 -3.23 13.52 -8.20
C SER A 110 -4.69 13.96 -8.18
N VAL A 111 -5.30 14.19 -9.35
CA VAL A 111 -6.71 14.55 -9.47
C VAL A 111 -7.61 13.47 -8.90
N ALA A 112 -7.38 12.20 -9.25
CA ALA A 112 -8.15 11.06 -8.74
C ALA A 112 -8.09 10.96 -7.21
N SER A 113 -6.92 11.20 -6.61
CA SER A 113 -6.76 11.20 -5.15
C SER A 113 -7.53 12.33 -4.48
N VAL A 114 -7.59 13.51 -5.08
CA VAL A 114 -8.40 14.64 -4.58
C VAL A 114 -9.89 14.31 -4.68
N VAL A 115 -10.34 13.81 -5.84
CA VAL A 115 -11.75 13.40 -6.05
C VAL A 115 -12.13 12.33 -5.03
N TRP A 116 -11.24 11.36 -4.77
CA TRP A 116 -11.46 10.33 -3.75
C TRP A 116 -11.66 10.93 -2.35
N ILE A 117 -10.80 11.87 -1.92
CA ILE A 117 -10.90 12.51 -0.60
C ILE A 117 -12.21 13.31 -0.49
N VAL A 118 -12.55 14.09 -1.53
CA VAL A 118 -13.78 14.89 -1.54
C VAL A 118 -15.01 14.00 -1.44
N GLY A 119 -15.04 12.90 -2.18
CA GLY A 119 -16.13 11.93 -2.11
C GLY A 119 -16.23 11.24 -0.75
N ALA A 120 -15.10 10.80 -0.18
CA ALA A 120 -15.06 10.20 1.16
C ALA A 120 -15.50 11.19 2.24
N ALA A 121 -15.01 12.42 2.19
CA ALA A 121 -15.42 13.49 3.11
C ALA A 121 -16.93 13.80 2.98
N GLY A 122 -17.46 13.84 1.75
CA GLY A 122 -18.89 14.00 1.48
C GLY A 122 -19.74 12.88 2.10
N MET A 123 -19.30 11.63 1.97
CA MET A 123 -19.97 10.48 2.58
C MET A 123 -19.95 10.53 4.10
N VAL A 124 -18.81 10.88 4.70
CA VAL A 124 -18.70 11.03 6.16
C VAL A 124 -19.58 12.18 6.65
N LEU A 125 -19.53 13.33 5.96
CA LEU A 125 -20.37 14.49 6.29
C LEU A 125 -21.88 14.12 6.21
N TYR A 126 -22.27 13.42 5.15
CA TYR A 126 -23.62 12.89 5.02
C TYR A 126 -24.02 12.00 6.21
N GLY A 127 -23.13 11.10 6.62
CA GLY A 127 -23.35 10.24 7.80
C GLY A 127 -23.52 11.04 9.10
N ILE A 128 -22.66 12.05 9.32
CA ILE A 128 -22.70 12.91 10.51
C ILE A 128 -24.00 13.75 10.51
N VAL A 129 -24.32 14.41 9.41
CA VAL A 129 -25.52 15.23 9.28
C VAL A 129 -26.77 14.38 9.50
N SER A 130 -26.83 13.19 8.88
CA SER A 130 -27.94 12.25 9.06
C SER A 130 -28.11 11.82 10.51
N PHE A 131 -26.98 11.54 11.20
CA PHE A 131 -26.98 11.19 12.62
C PHE A 131 -27.48 12.37 13.49
N LEU A 132 -27.02 13.61 13.22
CA LEU A 132 -27.43 14.80 13.97
C LEU A 132 -28.92 15.10 13.77
N ILE A 133 -29.42 14.99 12.53
CA ILE A 133 -30.86 15.14 12.25
C ILE A 133 -31.67 14.11 13.02
N MET A 134 -31.24 12.85 13.02
CA MET A 134 -31.87 11.78 13.76
C MET A 134 -31.86 12.08 15.26
N LYS A 135 -30.72 12.46 15.81
CA LYS A 135 -30.57 12.83 17.22
C LYS A 135 -31.45 14.01 17.60
N GLY A 136 -31.61 15.01 16.73
CA GLY A 136 -32.51 16.16 16.94
C GLY A 136 -33.98 15.74 17.10
N LYS A 137 -34.45 14.77 16.32
CA LYS A 137 -35.83 14.23 16.43
C LYS A 137 -36.08 13.47 17.74
N LEU A 138 -35.01 13.06 18.42
CA LEU A 138 -35.13 12.31 19.67
C LEU A 138 -35.24 13.19 20.93
N CYS A 139 -35.15 14.51 20.79
CA CYS A 139 -35.23 15.42 21.95
C CYS A 139 -36.57 15.35 22.70
N ALA A 140 -37.65 14.97 22.00
CA ALA A 140 -39.00 14.85 22.56
C ALA A 140 -39.36 13.42 23.02
N THR A 141 -38.38 12.52 23.18
CA THR A 141 -38.67 11.14 23.59
C THR A 141 -38.72 11.00 25.10
N ILE A 142 -39.66 10.17 25.57
CA ILE A 142 -39.89 9.85 26.98
C ILE A 142 -39.27 8.49 27.28
N ARG A 143 -38.52 8.40 28.39
CA ARG A 143 -37.97 7.12 28.87
C ARG A 143 -39.08 6.25 29.44
N MET A 144 -39.29 5.08 28.88
CA MET A 144 -40.28 4.09 29.35
C MET A 144 -39.67 3.18 30.42
N ARG A 145 -38.51 2.58 30.13
CA ARG A 145 -37.82 1.62 31.00
C ARG A 145 -36.36 1.49 30.59
N ASP A 146 -35.47 1.33 31.56
CA ASP A 146 -34.00 1.11 31.33
C ASP A 146 -33.43 1.89 30.14
N ASN A 147 -33.21 1.22 29.01
CA ASN A 147 -32.65 1.76 27.76
C ASN A 147 -33.74 1.96 26.67
N ILE A 148 -35.05 1.90 27.01
CA ILE A 148 -36.17 2.00 26.07
C ILE A 148 -36.77 3.41 26.15
N TYR A 149 -36.95 4.04 25.02
CA TYR A 149 -37.48 5.38 24.82
C TYR A 149 -38.66 5.34 23.82
N ILE A 150 -39.70 6.11 24.08
CA ILE A 150 -40.86 6.24 23.20
C ILE A 150 -41.01 7.69 22.75
N GLY A 151 -41.41 7.89 21.51
CA GLY A 151 -41.66 9.23 20.96
C GLY A 151 -42.62 9.19 19.78
N ASP A 152 -43.36 10.29 19.59
CA ASP A 152 -44.36 10.44 18.53
C ASP A 152 -43.74 10.64 17.15
N ASP A 153 -42.57 11.28 17.11
CA ASP A 153 -41.83 11.56 15.87
C ASP A 153 -40.96 10.38 15.39
N ILE A 154 -41.05 9.24 16.06
CA ILE A 154 -40.30 8.04 15.70
C ILE A 154 -41.11 7.23 14.67
N PRO A 155 -40.67 7.13 13.42
CA PRO A 155 -41.43 6.47 12.36
C PRO A 155 -41.40 4.94 12.46
N SER A 156 -40.40 4.39 13.12
CA SER A 156 -40.18 2.95 13.27
C SER A 156 -39.23 2.65 14.42
N PRO A 157 -39.29 1.45 14.99
CA PRO A 157 -38.33 1.00 15.99
C PRO A 157 -36.90 1.06 15.46
N PHE A 158 -35.95 1.50 16.28
CA PHE A 158 -34.52 1.44 15.96
C PHE A 158 -33.63 1.59 17.20
N ILE A 159 -32.39 1.22 17.08
CA ILE A 159 -31.37 1.35 18.11
C ILE A 159 -30.42 2.50 17.74
N LEU A 160 -30.15 3.39 18.69
CA LEU A 160 -29.17 4.45 18.55
C LEU A 160 -28.26 4.49 19.76
N GLY A 161 -26.96 4.72 19.49
CA GLY A 161 -25.91 4.77 20.49
C GLY A 161 -24.84 3.73 20.23
N PHE A 162 -23.57 4.17 20.30
CA PHE A 162 -22.42 3.30 20.04
C PHE A 162 -21.99 2.53 21.29
N PHE A 163 -21.74 3.24 22.40
CA PHE A 163 -21.33 2.64 23.67
C PHE A 163 -22.51 2.33 24.59
N LEU A 164 -23.53 3.16 24.57
CA LEU A 164 -24.76 3.03 25.38
C LEU A 164 -25.97 2.98 24.45
N PRO A 165 -26.21 1.83 23.80
CA PRO A 165 -27.30 1.69 22.85
C PRO A 165 -28.65 1.81 23.53
N LYS A 166 -29.52 2.63 22.95
CA LYS A 166 -30.88 2.88 23.39
C LYS A 166 -31.86 2.44 22.31
N ILE A 167 -32.96 1.81 22.71
CA ILE A 167 -34.04 1.40 21.83
C ILE A 167 -35.04 2.55 21.79
N TYR A 168 -35.40 2.99 20.61
CA TYR A 168 -36.39 4.03 20.35
C TYR A 168 -37.58 3.43 19.64
N LEU A 169 -38.76 3.68 20.17
CA LEU A 169 -40.03 3.09 19.72
C LEU A 169 -41.06 4.17 19.39
N PRO A 170 -41.87 3.99 18.34
CA PRO A 170 -43.04 4.83 18.10
C PRO A 170 -44.02 4.73 19.26
N SER A 171 -44.74 5.83 19.52
CA SER A 171 -45.91 5.82 20.40
C SER A 171 -47.11 5.09 19.75
N GLY A 172 -48.04 4.61 20.56
CA GLY A 172 -49.29 4.02 20.07
C GLY A 172 -49.21 2.59 19.53
N MET A 173 -48.11 1.85 19.84
CA MET A 173 -48.06 0.42 19.57
C MET A 173 -48.95 -0.37 20.56
N ASP A 174 -49.64 -1.38 20.05
CA ASP A 174 -50.34 -2.36 20.89
C ASP A 174 -49.33 -3.24 21.64
N ASP A 175 -49.71 -3.74 22.81
CA ASP A 175 -48.82 -4.52 23.69
C ASP A 175 -48.23 -5.76 23.01
N GLN A 176 -48.99 -6.41 22.13
CA GLN A 176 -48.52 -7.58 21.41
C GLN A 176 -47.47 -7.23 20.38
N THR A 177 -47.66 -6.18 19.58
CA THR A 177 -46.68 -5.66 18.64
C THR A 177 -45.44 -5.19 19.38
N LEU A 178 -45.60 -4.46 20.48
CA LEU A 178 -44.51 -3.99 21.32
C LEU A 178 -43.64 -5.15 21.83
N HIS A 179 -44.26 -6.23 22.30
CA HIS A 179 -43.55 -7.43 22.75
C HIS A 179 -42.65 -8.01 21.65
N TYR A 180 -43.19 -8.23 20.45
CA TYR A 180 -42.40 -8.79 19.34
C TYR A 180 -41.30 -7.86 18.83
N VAL A 181 -41.56 -6.57 18.80
CA VAL A 181 -40.57 -5.55 18.43
C VAL A 181 -39.43 -5.53 19.43
N LEU A 182 -39.73 -5.53 20.72
CA LEU A 182 -38.71 -5.57 21.76
C LEU A 182 -37.84 -6.83 21.69
N LEU A 183 -38.44 -7.99 21.40
CA LEU A 183 -37.67 -9.22 21.17
C LEU A 183 -36.70 -9.04 20.01
N HIS A 184 -37.13 -8.42 18.90
CA HIS A 184 -36.30 -8.18 17.73
C HIS A 184 -35.14 -7.21 18.04
N GLU A 185 -35.46 -6.06 18.64
CA GLU A 185 -34.45 -5.05 18.97
C GLU A 185 -33.42 -5.55 20.00
N ASN A 186 -33.87 -6.37 20.98
CA ASN A 186 -32.95 -6.99 21.94
C ASN A 186 -31.99 -7.98 21.28
N VAL A 187 -32.39 -8.69 20.22
CA VAL A 187 -31.47 -9.55 19.45
C VAL A 187 -30.42 -8.72 18.73
N HIS A 188 -30.80 -7.55 18.17
CA HIS A 188 -29.82 -6.62 17.59
C HIS A 188 -28.79 -6.15 18.63
N LEU A 189 -29.22 -5.84 19.85
CA LEU A 189 -28.32 -5.48 20.96
C LEU A 189 -27.39 -6.62 21.33
N TYR A 190 -27.94 -7.83 21.50
CA TYR A 190 -27.15 -9.03 21.82
C TYR A 190 -26.09 -9.32 20.77
N ARG A 191 -26.43 -9.16 19.50
CA ARG A 191 -25.53 -9.38 18.35
C ARG A 191 -24.56 -8.22 18.11
N LYS A 192 -24.73 -7.10 18.80
CA LYS A 192 -23.96 -5.86 18.61
C LYS A 192 -24.06 -5.30 17.19
N ASP A 193 -25.21 -5.43 16.54
CA ASP A 193 -25.42 -4.99 15.15
C ASP A 193 -25.29 -3.46 15.02
N HIS A 194 -25.46 -2.70 16.10
CA HIS A 194 -25.22 -1.26 16.20
C HIS A 194 -23.74 -0.86 16.02
N TRP A 195 -22.82 -1.82 16.00
CA TRP A 195 -21.41 -1.61 15.64
C TRP A 195 -21.14 -2.00 14.18
N TRP A 196 -21.72 -3.13 13.73
CA TRP A 196 -21.45 -3.66 12.40
C TRP A 196 -22.00 -2.79 11.28
N LYS A 197 -23.21 -2.22 11.43
CA LYS A 197 -23.79 -1.32 10.41
C LYS A 197 -22.99 -0.03 10.23
N PRO A 198 -22.62 0.73 11.28
CA PRO A 198 -21.75 1.90 11.15
C PRO A 198 -20.35 1.57 10.61
N LEU A 199 -19.75 0.46 11.06
CA LEU A 199 -18.46 0.00 10.53
C LEU A 199 -18.52 -0.24 9.01
N GLY A 200 -19.56 -0.95 8.57
CA GLY A 200 -19.80 -1.17 7.14
C GLY A 200 -19.98 0.13 6.37
N PHE A 201 -20.66 1.12 6.94
CA PHE A 201 -20.81 2.44 6.34
C PHE A 201 -19.49 3.21 6.29
N CYS A 202 -18.66 3.15 7.33
CA CYS A 202 -17.34 3.77 7.32
C CYS A 202 -16.45 3.17 6.23
N LEU A 203 -16.46 1.85 6.07
CA LEU A 203 -15.77 1.20 4.97
C LEU A 203 -16.31 1.64 3.60
N LEU A 204 -17.64 1.68 3.46
CA LEU A 204 -18.27 2.18 2.24
C LEU A 204 -17.87 3.64 1.95
N ALA A 205 -17.76 4.49 2.96
CA ALA A 205 -17.35 5.88 2.80
C ALA A 205 -15.90 6.01 2.32
N ILE A 206 -14.98 5.15 2.78
CA ILE A 206 -13.59 5.11 2.31
C ILE A 206 -13.51 4.61 0.86
N TYR A 207 -14.26 3.57 0.54
CA TYR A 207 -14.26 2.89 -0.76
C TYR A 207 -15.47 3.23 -1.62
N TRP A 208 -16.03 4.43 -1.46
CA TRP A 208 -17.28 4.87 -2.09
C TRP A 208 -17.31 4.72 -3.62
N PHE A 209 -16.15 4.75 -4.25
CA PHE A 209 -15.98 4.63 -5.70
C PHE A 209 -16.17 3.21 -6.23
N ASN A 210 -16.19 2.18 -5.37
CA ASN A 210 -16.36 0.79 -5.78
C ASN A 210 -17.85 0.36 -5.71
N PRO A 211 -18.51 0.13 -6.84
CA PRO A 211 -19.93 -0.25 -6.87
C PRO A 211 -20.23 -1.59 -6.22
N LEU A 212 -19.27 -2.54 -6.23
CA LEU A 212 -19.45 -3.84 -5.59
C LEU A 212 -19.60 -3.71 -4.07
N LEU A 213 -18.94 -2.72 -3.46
CA LEU A 213 -19.05 -2.49 -2.02
C LEU A 213 -20.39 -1.85 -1.63
N TRP A 214 -21.02 -1.08 -2.51
CA TRP A 214 -22.41 -0.65 -2.30
C TRP A 214 -23.37 -1.85 -2.26
N VAL A 215 -23.22 -2.77 -3.21
CA VAL A 215 -23.99 -4.03 -3.23
C VAL A 215 -23.71 -4.84 -1.97
N ALA A 216 -22.45 -4.99 -1.57
CA ALA A 216 -22.05 -5.70 -0.37
C ALA A 216 -22.68 -5.10 0.89
N TYR A 217 -22.66 -3.77 1.04
CA TYR A 217 -23.25 -3.07 2.17
C TYR A 217 -24.77 -3.25 2.26
N ILE A 218 -25.48 -3.12 1.14
CA ILE A 218 -26.92 -3.34 1.06
C ILE A 218 -27.26 -4.78 1.47
N LEU A 219 -26.48 -5.75 0.98
CA LEU A 219 -26.69 -7.15 1.29
C LEU A 219 -26.31 -7.49 2.74
N LEU A 220 -25.27 -6.88 3.29
CA LEU A 220 -24.89 -6.98 4.70
C LEU A 220 -26.05 -6.53 5.59
N CYS A 221 -26.62 -5.34 5.34
CA CYS A 221 -27.75 -4.82 6.10
C CYS A 221 -28.95 -5.78 6.04
N ARG A 222 -29.23 -6.32 4.84
CA ARG A 222 -30.31 -7.31 4.66
C ARG A 222 -30.06 -8.61 5.42
N ASP A 223 -28.83 -9.12 5.41
CA ASP A 223 -28.49 -10.37 6.09
C ASP A 223 -28.50 -10.21 7.60
N ILE A 224 -28.13 -9.03 8.12
CA ILE A 224 -28.24 -8.69 9.54
C ILE A 224 -29.71 -8.80 9.96
N GLU A 225 -30.64 -8.15 9.21
CA GLU A 225 -32.07 -8.22 9.51
C GLU A 225 -32.62 -9.66 9.49
N GLN A 226 -32.31 -10.40 8.40
CA GLN A 226 -32.74 -11.79 8.27
C GLN A 226 -32.17 -12.70 9.36
N SER A 227 -30.93 -12.48 9.75
CA SER A 227 -30.30 -13.25 10.81
C SER A 227 -30.86 -12.90 12.18
N CYS A 228 -31.31 -11.65 12.40
CA CYS A 228 -32.05 -11.25 13.59
C CYS A 228 -33.43 -11.96 13.64
N ASP A 229 -34.17 -11.91 12.53
CA ASP A 229 -35.43 -12.63 12.41
C ASP A 229 -35.28 -14.13 12.70
N GLU A 230 -34.29 -14.79 12.08
CA GLU A 230 -34.00 -16.21 12.30
C GLU A 230 -33.77 -16.53 13.79
N LYS A 231 -33.03 -15.66 14.49
CA LYS A 231 -32.75 -15.86 15.92
C LYS A 231 -34.03 -15.73 16.76
N VAL A 232 -34.87 -14.73 16.47
CA VAL A 232 -36.15 -14.52 17.15
C VAL A 232 -37.06 -15.72 16.92
N ILE A 233 -37.32 -16.10 15.67
CA ILE A 233 -38.28 -17.18 15.33
C ILE A 233 -37.78 -18.58 15.68
N SER A 234 -36.47 -18.76 15.88
CA SER A 234 -35.92 -20.05 16.29
C SER A 234 -36.40 -20.51 17.66
N GLN A 235 -36.89 -19.57 18.47
CA GLN A 235 -37.38 -19.80 19.84
C GLN A 235 -38.92 -19.70 19.93
N MET A 236 -39.62 -19.47 18.81
CA MET A 236 -41.07 -19.26 18.75
C MET A 236 -41.79 -20.46 18.17
N ASP A 237 -43.03 -20.68 18.67
CA ASP A 237 -43.96 -21.62 18.10
C ASP A 237 -44.70 -21.05 16.89
N ASN A 238 -45.46 -21.89 16.16
CA ASN A 238 -46.13 -21.46 14.93
C ASN A 238 -47.16 -20.32 15.10
N PRO A 239 -47.98 -20.25 16.19
CA PRO A 239 -48.83 -19.12 16.45
C PRO A 239 -48.07 -17.81 16.62
N ASP A 240 -46.94 -17.81 17.35
CA ASP A 240 -46.11 -16.65 17.62
C ASP A 240 -45.46 -16.14 16.36
N LYS A 241 -45.04 -17.01 15.45
CA LYS A 241 -44.47 -16.61 14.13
C LYS A 241 -45.47 -15.81 13.30
N LYS A 242 -46.78 -16.14 13.38
CA LYS A 242 -47.82 -15.35 12.71
C LYS A 242 -47.96 -13.97 13.35
N GLY A 243 -48.01 -13.91 14.69
CA GLY A 243 -48.02 -12.65 15.44
C GLY A 243 -46.80 -11.77 15.14
N TYR A 244 -45.62 -12.36 15.18
CA TYR A 244 -44.38 -11.67 14.81
C TYR A 244 -44.41 -11.13 13.38
N SER A 245 -44.86 -11.93 12.40
CA SER A 245 -44.99 -11.49 11.01
C SER A 245 -45.98 -10.33 10.87
N LEU A 246 -47.10 -10.34 11.60
CA LEU A 246 -48.08 -9.26 11.61
C LEU A 246 -47.49 -7.99 12.23
N ALA A 247 -46.77 -8.10 13.34
CA ALA A 247 -46.07 -6.99 13.97
C ALA A 247 -45.07 -6.31 13.00
N LEU A 248 -44.31 -7.10 12.20
CA LEU A 248 -43.43 -6.56 11.16
C LEU A 248 -44.17 -5.79 10.06
N VAL A 249 -45.37 -6.27 9.64
CA VAL A 249 -46.22 -5.55 8.68
C VAL A 249 -46.71 -4.25 9.27
N ASN A 250 -47.23 -4.27 10.50
CA ASN A 250 -47.75 -3.10 11.19
C ASN A 250 -46.67 -2.01 11.31
N CYS A 251 -45.45 -2.38 11.72
CA CYS A 251 -44.34 -1.45 11.82
C CYS A 251 -43.93 -0.88 10.46
N SER A 252 -44.13 -1.61 9.35
CA SER A 252 -43.75 -1.16 8.01
C SER A 252 -44.79 -0.27 7.34
N SER A 253 -46.08 -0.37 7.73
CA SER A 253 -47.18 0.35 7.09
C SER A 253 -47.16 1.86 7.37
N HIS A 254 -46.54 2.31 8.46
CA HIS A 254 -46.44 3.72 8.87
C HIS A 254 -45.21 4.46 8.34
N ARG A 255 -44.46 3.86 7.45
CA ARG A 255 -43.19 4.43 6.96
C ARG A 255 -43.38 5.34 5.75
N ARG A 256 -43.18 6.64 5.97
CA ARG A 256 -42.70 7.53 4.91
C ARG A 256 -41.21 7.24 4.74
N MET A 257 -40.81 6.93 3.51
CA MET A 257 -39.38 6.66 3.17
C MET A 257 -38.48 7.76 3.77
N ILE A 258 -37.88 7.50 4.91
CA ILE A 258 -36.80 8.32 5.43
C ILE A 258 -35.51 7.66 4.95
N MET A 259 -35.11 8.01 3.72
CA MET A 259 -33.85 7.67 3.09
C MET A 259 -32.70 8.52 3.69
N VAL A 260 -32.76 8.86 4.98
CA VAL A 260 -31.95 9.94 5.56
C VAL A 260 -30.82 9.44 6.45
N CYS A 261 -30.77 8.16 6.83
CA CYS A 261 -29.71 7.70 7.72
C CYS A 261 -29.05 6.43 7.19
N PRO A 262 -27.72 6.45 6.93
CA PRO A 262 -26.97 5.26 6.52
C PRO A 262 -27.04 4.12 7.54
N VAL A 263 -27.25 4.46 8.81
CA VAL A 263 -27.47 3.50 9.90
C VAL A 263 -28.85 2.83 9.82
N ALA A 264 -29.81 3.48 9.13
CA ALA A 264 -31.19 3.00 8.96
C ALA A 264 -31.46 2.29 7.62
N PHE A 265 -30.45 2.01 6.80
CA PHE A 265 -30.56 1.23 5.54
C PHE A 265 -31.02 -0.23 5.74
N GLY A 266 -31.56 -0.57 6.91
CA GLY A 266 -31.98 -1.91 7.28
C GLY A 266 -33.26 -2.44 6.65
N GLU A 267 -33.97 -1.70 5.78
CA GLU A 267 -35.27 -2.11 5.33
C GLU A 267 -35.36 -2.55 3.90
N VAL A 268 -34.79 -3.69 3.66
CA VAL A 268 -35.06 -4.41 2.43
C VAL A 268 -36.28 -5.30 2.58
N GLY A 269 -37.35 -4.80 1.96
CA GLY A 269 -38.53 -5.60 1.63
C GLY A 269 -39.09 -6.48 2.74
N VAL A 270 -39.99 -5.94 3.56
CA VAL A 270 -40.78 -6.71 4.53
C VAL A 270 -41.34 -8.01 3.94
N LYS A 271 -41.75 -7.98 2.66
CA LYS A 271 -42.19 -9.16 1.91
C LYS A 271 -41.13 -10.30 1.91
N THR A 272 -39.87 -9.99 1.76
CA THR A 272 -38.81 -11.02 1.77
C THR A 272 -38.53 -11.54 3.16
N ARG A 273 -38.63 -10.70 4.21
CA ARG A 273 -38.51 -11.10 5.61
C ARG A 273 -39.64 -12.05 5.97
N ILE A 274 -40.92 -11.68 5.70
CA ILE A 274 -42.08 -12.51 5.98
C ILE A 274 -41.97 -13.85 5.25
N LYS A 275 -41.61 -13.86 3.97
CA LYS A 275 -41.38 -15.10 3.22
C LYS A 275 -40.34 -16.00 3.88
N ALA A 276 -39.26 -15.41 4.37
CA ALA A 276 -38.20 -16.14 5.08
C ALA A 276 -38.69 -16.70 6.41
N ILE A 277 -39.50 -15.93 7.19
CA ILE A 277 -40.07 -16.34 8.47
C ILE A 277 -41.02 -17.53 8.27
N VAL A 278 -41.94 -17.42 7.33
CA VAL A 278 -42.94 -18.48 7.05
C VAL A 278 -42.28 -19.76 6.55
N SER A 279 -41.23 -19.64 5.74
CA SER A 279 -40.52 -20.79 5.21
C SER A 279 -39.37 -21.28 6.09
N TYR A 280 -39.19 -20.71 7.27
CA TYR A 280 -38.08 -21.05 8.16
C TYR A 280 -38.13 -22.50 8.63
N LYS A 281 -37.01 -23.19 8.42
CA LYS A 281 -36.73 -24.52 8.96
C LYS A 281 -35.42 -24.48 9.73
N LYS A 282 -35.37 -25.12 10.88
CA LYS A 282 -34.08 -25.23 11.64
C LYS A 282 -33.04 -25.88 10.74
N PRO A 283 -31.88 -25.26 10.57
CA PRO A 283 -30.81 -25.80 9.74
C PRO A 283 -30.28 -27.11 10.31
N SER A 284 -29.99 -28.07 9.43
CA SER A 284 -29.35 -29.31 9.83
C SER A 284 -27.89 -29.05 10.25
N PHE A 285 -27.38 -29.86 11.19
CA PHE A 285 -25.98 -29.81 11.63
C PHE A 285 -25.00 -29.90 10.44
N TRP A 286 -25.26 -30.78 9.50
CA TRP A 286 -24.41 -30.96 8.31
C TRP A 286 -24.35 -29.71 7.41
N ILE A 287 -25.45 -29.00 7.28
CA ILE A 287 -25.50 -27.74 6.52
C ILE A 287 -24.64 -26.67 7.24
N MET A 288 -24.74 -26.61 8.58
CA MET A 288 -23.93 -25.66 9.36
C MET A 288 -22.44 -25.99 9.25
N ALA A 289 -22.07 -27.27 9.41
CA ALA A 289 -20.69 -27.72 9.32
C ALA A 289 -20.10 -27.43 7.93
N ALA A 290 -20.81 -27.81 6.86
CA ALA A 290 -20.38 -27.56 5.48
C ALA A 290 -20.22 -26.05 5.20
N SER A 291 -21.14 -25.23 5.72
CA SER A 291 -21.07 -23.77 5.56
C SER A 291 -19.89 -23.16 6.33
N ALA A 292 -19.58 -23.67 7.52
CA ALA A 292 -18.42 -23.24 8.29
C ALA A 292 -17.10 -23.58 7.59
N VAL A 293 -16.98 -24.81 7.08
CA VAL A 293 -15.82 -25.23 6.27
C VAL A 293 -15.66 -24.33 5.04
N LEU A 294 -16.76 -24.04 4.34
CA LEU A 294 -16.74 -23.14 3.18
C LEU A 294 -16.27 -21.73 3.53
N CYS A 295 -16.70 -21.19 4.69
CA CYS A 295 -16.20 -19.90 5.18
C CYS A 295 -14.68 -19.91 5.42
N VAL A 296 -14.15 -21.00 6.00
CA VAL A 296 -12.70 -21.16 6.22
C VAL A 296 -11.97 -21.21 4.87
N VAL A 297 -12.48 -21.99 3.92
CA VAL A 297 -11.89 -22.10 2.58
C VAL A 297 -11.85 -20.72 1.90
N ILE A 298 -12.96 -19.98 1.93
CA ILE A 298 -13.01 -18.62 1.35
C ILE A 298 -12.01 -17.70 2.07
N SER A 299 -11.92 -17.79 3.39
CA SER A 299 -10.96 -17.00 4.15
C SER A 299 -9.52 -17.29 3.70
N VAL A 300 -9.15 -18.55 3.61
CA VAL A 300 -7.81 -18.93 3.16
C VAL A 300 -7.55 -18.48 1.72
N CYS A 301 -8.50 -18.72 0.80
CA CYS A 301 -8.31 -18.41 -0.62
C CYS A 301 -8.28 -16.91 -0.94
N PHE A 302 -8.96 -16.06 -0.15
CA PHE A 302 -9.12 -14.64 -0.47
C PHE A 302 -8.57 -13.66 0.56
N LEU A 303 -8.18 -14.09 1.77
CA LEU A 303 -7.42 -13.26 2.71
C LEU A 303 -5.92 -13.35 2.47
N THR A 304 -5.43 -14.43 1.84
CA THR A 304 -4.03 -14.56 1.47
C THR A 304 -3.76 -13.96 0.09
N ASN A 305 -2.53 -13.52 -0.12
CA ASN A 305 -2.05 -13.07 -1.41
C ASN A 305 -1.44 -14.25 -2.20
N PRO A 306 -1.39 -14.18 -3.54
CA PRO A 306 -0.59 -15.14 -4.31
C PRO A 306 0.87 -15.04 -3.90
N GLU A 307 1.59 -16.15 -3.97
CA GLU A 307 3.03 -16.14 -3.76
C GLU A 307 3.68 -15.18 -4.76
N THR A 308 4.49 -14.26 -4.25
CA THR A 308 5.31 -13.41 -5.09
C THR A 308 6.39 -14.28 -5.70
N CYS A 309 6.22 -14.57 -6.98
CA CYS A 309 7.24 -15.27 -7.72
C CYS A 309 8.50 -14.39 -7.77
N LEU A 310 9.58 -14.85 -7.16
CA LEU A 310 10.90 -14.27 -7.42
C LEU A 310 11.24 -14.65 -8.87
N HIS A 311 10.83 -13.78 -9.80
CA HIS A 311 10.90 -14.07 -11.22
C HIS A 311 12.32 -14.39 -11.64
N THR A 312 12.56 -15.64 -11.99
CA THR A 312 13.79 -16.05 -12.69
C THR A 312 13.43 -16.17 -14.16
N TYR A 313 13.79 -15.15 -14.92
CA TYR A 313 13.50 -15.09 -16.33
C TYR A 313 14.44 -15.97 -17.15
N ALA A 314 13.89 -16.60 -18.15
CA ALA A 314 14.64 -17.12 -19.30
C ALA A 314 14.47 -16.12 -20.43
N ASP A 315 15.59 -15.66 -20.95
CA ASP A 315 15.63 -14.67 -21.99
C ASP A 315 15.64 -15.38 -23.35
N GLU A 316 14.74 -14.99 -24.23
CA GLU A 316 14.67 -15.49 -25.59
C GLU A 316 14.57 -14.30 -26.54
N ILE A 317 15.45 -14.26 -27.54
CA ILE A 317 15.40 -13.22 -28.57
C ILE A 317 14.36 -13.67 -29.61
N ILE A 318 13.19 -13.02 -29.62
CA ILE A 318 12.14 -13.28 -30.62
C ILE A 318 12.57 -12.73 -31.98
N GLN A 319 13.13 -11.50 -31.96
CA GLN A 319 13.60 -10.82 -33.15
C GLN A 319 14.96 -10.20 -32.83
N PRO A 320 16.03 -10.62 -33.51
CA PRO A 320 17.33 -10.01 -33.32
C PRO A 320 17.31 -8.54 -33.79
N ALA A 321 18.00 -7.68 -33.04
CA ALA A 321 18.22 -6.30 -33.45
C ALA A 321 19.08 -6.26 -34.71
N THR A 322 18.75 -5.37 -35.62
CA THR A 322 19.56 -5.03 -36.79
C THR A 322 20.01 -3.58 -36.69
N CYS A 323 20.85 -3.15 -37.57
CA CYS A 323 21.24 -1.74 -37.63
C CYS A 323 20.14 -0.80 -38.17
N THR A 324 19.00 -1.34 -38.64
CA THR A 324 17.85 -0.58 -39.16
C THR A 324 16.57 -0.81 -38.37
N GLN A 325 16.52 -1.85 -37.53
CA GLN A 325 15.33 -2.19 -36.76
C GLN A 325 15.70 -2.64 -35.34
N MET A 326 14.95 -2.16 -34.37
CA MET A 326 15.07 -2.66 -33.00
C MET A 326 14.69 -4.13 -32.93
N GLY A 327 15.45 -4.89 -32.17
CA GLY A 327 15.11 -6.26 -31.81
C GLY A 327 14.05 -6.32 -30.73
N VAL A 328 13.54 -7.51 -30.49
CA VAL A 328 12.59 -7.81 -29.42
C VAL A 328 13.10 -9.03 -28.64
N ALA A 329 13.39 -8.85 -27.38
CA ALA A 329 13.64 -9.93 -26.43
C ALA A 329 12.36 -10.25 -25.63
N SER A 330 12.14 -11.54 -25.39
CA SER A 330 11.08 -12.03 -24.51
C SER A 330 11.70 -12.60 -23.26
N HIS A 331 11.23 -12.17 -22.13
CA HIS A 331 11.63 -12.63 -20.81
C HIS A 331 10.50 -13.46 -20.21
N THR A 332 10.67 -14.78 -20.16
CA THR A 332 9.65 -15.69 -19.64
C THR A 332 10.09 -16.27 -18.31
N CYS A 333 9.30 -16.04 -17.26
CA CYS A 333 9.57 -16.63 -15.95
C CYS A 333 9.44 -18.15 -15.97
N LYS A 334 10.48 -18.86 -15.51
CA LYS A 334 10.51 -20.33 -15.47
C LYS A 334 9.46 -20.92 -14.54
N LEU A 335 9.08 -20.21 -13.48
CA LEU A 335 8.18 -20.67 -12.45
C LEU A 335 6.70 -20.34 -12.75
N CYS A 336 6.38 -19.07 -12.95
CA CYS A 336 4.99 -18.61 -13.10
C CYS A 336 4.55 -18.39 -14.55
N LYS A 337 5.44 -18.59 -15.54
CA LYS A 337 5.18 -18.36 -16.96
C LYS A 337 4.82 -16.91 -17.31
N HIS A 338 5.06 -15.98 -16.39
CA HIS A 338 4.91 -14.55 -16.70
C HIS A 338 5.89 -14.17 -17.82
N THR A 339 5.39 -13.54 -18.87
CA THR A 339 6.18 -13.13 -20.02
C THR A 339 6.03 -11.64 -20.25
N TYR A 340 7.14 -10.94 -20.43
CA TYR A 340 7.16 -9.57 -20.94
C TYR A 340 8.17 -9.46 -22.07
N THR A 341 8.00 -8.46 -22.93
CA THR A 341 8.91 -8.19 -24.04
C THR A 341 9.61 -6.86 -23.82
N GLU A 342 10.90 -6.82 -24.11
CA GLU A 342 11.71 -5.63 -24.04
C GLU A 342 12.32 -5.35 -25.42
N PRO A 343 12.31 -4.07 -25.89
CA PRO A 343 12.98 -3.72 -27.12
C PRO A 343 14.49 -3.79 -26.93
N VAL A 344 15.16 -4.53 -27.81
CA VAL A 344 16.61 -4.56 -27.87
C VAL A 344 17.09 -3.44 -28.78
N ALA A 345 18.02 -2.63 -28.29
CA ALA A 345 18.56 -1.51 -29.04
C ALA A 345 19.10 -1.99 -30.41
N MET A 346 18.97 -1.14 -31.41
CA MET A 346 19.60 -1.37 -32.71
C MET A 346 21.08 -1.56 -32.53
N CYS A 347 21.65 -2.53 -33.22
CA CYS A 347 23.10 -2.70 -33.24
C CYS A 347 23.74 -1.59 -34.12
N ASP A 348 24.97 -1.24 -33.79
CA ASP A 348 25.75 -0.34 -34.61
C ASP A 348 26.00 -0.95 -35.99
N HIS A 349 26.21 -0.08 -36.98
CA HIS A 349 26.57 -0.54 -38.31
C HIS A 349 27.91 -1.26 -38.25
N THR A 350 27.99 -2.42 -38.86
CA THR A 350 29.24 -3.17 -39.00
C THR A 350 29.88 -2.77 -40.30
N ASP A 351 31.08 -2.20 -40.18
CA ASP A 351 31.85 -1.73 -41.33
C ASP A 351 32.20 -2.90 -42.27
N GLY A 352 31.99 -2.68 -43.55
CA GLY A 352 32.51 -3.51 -44.61
C GLY A 352 33.90 -3.06 -45.05
N ASP A 353 34.23 -3.21 -46.34
CA ASP A 353 35.51 -2.75 -46.87
C ASP A 353 35.61 -1.23 -46.79
N LEU A 354 36.73 -0.75 -46.20
CA LEU A 354 37.04 0.66 -46.03
C LEU A 354 37.74 1.21 -47.27
N THR A 355 37.13 2.18 -47.94
CA THR A 355 37.74 2.94 -49.03
C THR A 355 38.18 4.30 -48.52
N THR A 356 39.49 4.54 -48.42
CA THR A 356 40.04 5.82 -47.93
C THR A 356 39.71 6.95 -48.89
N ILE A 357 38.92 7.92 -48.46
CA ILE A 357 38.61 9.16 -49.18
C ILE A 357 39.75 10.18 -48.92
N LYS A 358 40.15 10.30 -47.67
CA LYS A 358 41.17 11.22 -47.20
C LYS A 358 42.07 10.52 -46.20
N ALA A 359 43.36 10.48 -46.51
CA ALA A 359 44.33 9.87 -45.59
C ALA A 359 44.50 10.71 -44.32
N PRO A 360 44.57 10.07 -43.13
CA PRO A 360 44.80 10.77 -41.87
C PRO A 360 46.19 11.39 -41.86
N THR A 361 46.30 12.58 -41.29
CA THR A 361 47.56 13.29 -41.08
C THR A 361 47.88 13.42 -39.60
N CYS A 362 49.01 13.93 -39.25
CA CYS A 362 49.35 14.16 -37.85
C CYS A 362 48.56 15.31 -37.18
N VAL A 363 47.82 16.12 -37.93
CA VAL A 363 47.00 17.25 -37.43
C VAL A 363 45.52 17.12 -37.76
N ALA A 364 45.13 16.15 -38.60
CA ALA A 364 43.77 15.97 -39.00
C ALA A 364 43.43 14.48 -39.15
N THR A 365 42.23 14.11 -38.75
CA THR A 365 41.65 12.80 -39.00
C THR A 365 41.50 12.56 -40.50
N GLY A 366 41.60 11.31 -40.91
CA GLY A 366 41.24 10.87 -42.26
C GLY A 366 39.74 10.58 -42.35
N GLU A 367 39.26 10.37 -43.57
CA GLU A 367 37.91 9.94 -43.87
C GLU A 367 37.94 8.72 -44.76
N ALA A 368 37.18 7.70 -44.43
CA ALA A 368 36.95 6.54 -45.28
C ALA A 368 35.45 6.36 -45.52
N SER A 369 35.10 5.92 -46.71
CA SER A 369 33.75 5.44 -47.00
C SER A 369 33.69 3.94 -46.75
N THR A 370 32.62 3.52 -46.10
CA THR A 370 32.31 2.11 -45.92
C THR A 370 30.83 1.87 -46.11
N SER A 371 30.43 0.64 -46.32
CA SER A 371 29.03 0.22 -46.34
C SER A 371 28.79 -0.84 -45.27
N CYS A 372 27.68 -0.74 -44.58
CA CYS A 372 27.31 -1.75 -43.59
C CYS A 372 27.09 -3.11 -44.28
N ILE A 373 27.77 -4.15 -43.81
CA ILE A 373 27.64 -5.52 -44.36
C ILE A 373 26.25 -6.12 -44.20
N HIS A 374 25.43 -5.59 -43.24
CA HIS A 374 24.09 -6.12 -42.95
C HIS A 374 22.97 -5.36 -43.64
N CYS A 375 23.07 -4.05 -43.84
CA CYS A 375 22.00 -3.24 -44.41
C CYS A 375 22.36 -2.51 -45.69
N GLY A 376 23.65 -2.50 -46.08
CA GLY A 376 24.12 -1.84 -47.29
C GLY A 376 24.15 -0.30 -47.23
N ALA A 377 23.84 0.30 -46.08
CA ALA A 377 23.88 1.75 -45.93
C ALA A 377 25.32 2.25 -46.03
N GLU A 378 25.57 3.21 -46.93
CA GLU A 378 26.86 3.87 -47.07
C GLU A 378 27.00 5.02 -46.08
N TYR A 379 28.11 5.09 -45.40
CA TYR A 379 28.44 6.18 -44.47
C TYR A 379 29.97 6.39 -44.41
N THR A 380 30.33 7.58 -43.97
CA THR A 380 31.73 7.94 -43.80
C THR A 380 32.18 7.70 -42.36
N VAL A 381 33.31 7.07 -42.21
CA VAL A 381 33.97 6.82 -40.90
C VAL A 381 35.21 7.68 -40.83
N GLU A 382 35.39 8.36 -39.72
CA GLU A 382 36.64 9.07 -39.46
C GLU A 382 37.75 8.08 -39.16
N LEU A 383 38.83 8.19 -39.89
CA LEU A 383 40.05 7.44 -39.61
C LEU A 383 40.86 8.18 -38.53
N PRO A 384 41.24 7.48 -37.47
CA PRO A 384 42.04 8.10 -36.41
C PRO A 384 43.38 8.63 -36.97
N ILE A 385 43.84 9.72 -36.37
CA ILE A 385 45.19 10.24 -36.64
C ILE A 385 46.19 9.09 -36.47
N LYS A 386 47.06 8.86 -37.43
CA LYS A 386 48.07 7.80 -37.31
C LYS A 386 49.02 8.12 -36.16
N ALA A 387 49.10 7.18 -35.18
CA ALA A 387 49.99 7.33 -34.04
C ALA A 387 51.47 7.55 -34.46
N ASP A 388 51.88 6.97 -35.60
CA ASP A 388 53.22 7.14 -36.18
C ASP A 388 53.44 8.52 -36.83
N ALA A 389 52.34 9.28 -37.05
CA ALA A 389 52.41 10.59 -37.67
C ALA A 389 52.63 11.73 -36.65
N HIS A 390 52.28 11.47 -35.38
CA HIS A 390 52.64 12.35 -34.29
C HIS A 390 53.59 11.65 -33.33
N ASN A 391 54.74 12.20 -33.17
CA ASN A 391 55.60 11.88 -32.05
C ASN A 391 55.22 12.84 -30.91
N LEU A 392 54.23 12.42 -30.14
CA LEU A 392 53.67 13.24 -29.07
C LEU A 392 54.52 13.13 -27.81
N GLU A 393 54.94 14.27 -27.28
CA GLU A 393 55.63 14.37 -26.00
C GLU A 393 54.74 15.12 -25.01
N GLU A 394 54.55 14.49 -23.88
CA GLU A 394 53.74 15.05 -22.78
C GLU A 394 54.65 15.85 -21.85
N ARG A 395 54.23 17.08 -21.54
CA ARG A 395 54.93 17.95 -20.60
C ARG A 395 53.95 18.43 -19.54
N VAL A 396 54.19 18.05 -18.30
CA VAL A 396 53.45 18.56 -17.16
C VAL A 396 53.81 20.03 -16.95
N VAL A 397 52.79 20.90 -16.95
CA VAL A 397 52.90 22.34 -16.68
C VAL A 397 52.63 22.63 -15.21
N LYS A 398 51.64 21.95 -14.66
CA LYS A 398 51.21 22.07 -13.28
C LYS A 398 50.78 20.70 -12.73
N GLU A 399 51.35 20.29 -11.62
CA GLU A 399 50.92 19.05 -10.97
C GLU A 399 49.51 19.21 -10.33
N SER A 400 48.70 18.14 -10.38
CA SER A 400 47.40 18.12 -9.74
C SER A 400 47.54 18.04 -8.23
N THR A 401 46.63 18.72 -7.57
CA THR A 401 46.44 18.62 -6.11
C THR A 401 44.99 18.15 -5.82
N CYS A 402 44.67 17.91 -4.62
CA CYS A 402 43.29 17.58 -4.22
C CYS A 402 42.35 18.81 -4.28
N ALA A 403 42.86 20.03 -4.47
CA ALA A 403 42.09 21.27 -4.56
C ALA A 403 42.08 21.88 -5.95
N GLU A 404 43.11 21.62 -6.71
CA GLU A 404 43.29 22.18 -8.06
C GLU A 404 43.72 21.09 -9.05
N ALA A 405 43.05 21.09 -10.20
CA ALA A 405 43.40 20.20 -11.29
C ALA A 405 44.78 20.52 -11.83
N GLY A 406 45.52 19.49 -12.21
CA GLY A 406 46.80 19.66 -12.88
C GLY A 406 46.60 20.03 -14.34
N GLU A 407 47.62 20.62 -14.93
CA GLU A 407 47.64 21.02 -16.34
C GLU A 407 48.89 20.45 -17.00
N GLY A 408 48.71 19.92 -18.17
CA GLY A 408 49.77 19.44 -19.02
C GLY A 408 49.57 19.87 -20.47
N VAL A 409 50.58 19.73 -21.26
CA VAL A 409 50.54 19.97 -22.69
C VAL A 409 51.15 18.76 -23.40
N ILE A 410 50.38 18.19 -24.31
CA ILE A 410 50.82 17.20 -25.25
C ILE A 410 51.15 17.93 -26.55
N ALA A 411 52.38 17.89 -26.99
CA ALA A 411 52.82 18.56 -28.21
C ALA A 411 53.48 17.58 -29.15
N CYS A 412 53.23 17.75 -30.43
CA CYS A 412 53.94 16.99 -31.45
C CYS A 412 55.32 17.56 -31.65
N THR A 413 56.39 16.71 -31.62
CA THR A 413 57.76 17.12 -31.82
C THR A 413 58.04 17.48 -33.26
N HIS A 414 57.21 17.10 -34.21
CA HIS A 414 57.38 17.25 -35.64
C HIS A 414 56.46 18.25 -36.32
N CYS A 415 55.37 18.70 -35.62
CA CYS A 415 54.46 19.72 -36.12
C CYS A 415 54.05 20.68 -34.98
N SER A 416 53.41 21.75 -35.32
CA SER A 416 52.95 22.75 -34.34
C SER A 416 51.70 22.34 -33.54
N TYR A 417 51.30 21.07 -33.58
CA TYR A 417 50.18 20.58 -32.81
C TYR A 417 50.54 20.52 -31.33
N SER A 418 49.70 21.13 -30.51
CA SER A 418 49.77 21.02 -29.07
C SER A 418 48.35 21.06 -28.49
N GLU A 419 48.10 20.24 -27.51
CA GLU A 419 46.84 20.14 -26.81
C GLU A 419 47.06 20.24 -25.30
N ASN A 420 46.24 21.06 -24.66
CA ASN A 420 46.27 21.16 -23.22
C ASN A 420 45.48 20.02 -22.62
N ILE A 421 46.08 19.31 -21.70
CA ILE A 421 45.42 18.26 -20.93
C ILE A 421 45.28 18.70 -19.48
N SER A 422 44.19 18.30 -18.89
CA SER A 422 43.97 18.47 -17.46
C SER A 422 44.04 17.13 -16.77
N TYR A 423 44.75 17.08 -15.67
CA TYR A 423 44.80 15.90 -14.82
C TYR A 423 43.71 16.02 -13.75
N GLU A 424 43.10 14.91 -13.46
CA GLU A 424 42.08 14.87 -12.40
C GLU A 424 42.66 15.29 -11.06
N LEU A 425 41.80 15.83 -10.22
CA LEU A 425 42.13 16.13 -8.84
C LEU A 425 42.59 14.86 -8.14
N LEU A 426 43.61 14.97 -7.35
CA LEU A 426 44.03 13.87 -6.50
C LEU A 426 42.96 13.60 -5.42
N PRO A 427 42.76 12.35 -5.05
CA PRO A 427 41.85 12.02 -3.99
C PRO A 427 42.27 12.73 -2.69
N HIS A 428 41.31 13.18 -1.93
CA HIS A 428 41.57 13.77 -0.62
C HIS A 428 42.19 12.73 0.31
N ASP A 429 43.34 13.07 0.88
CA ASP A 429 43.96 12.28 1.93
C ASP A 429 43.30 12.68 3.26
N MET A 430 42.25 11.94 3.58
CA MET A 430 41.32 12.25 4.69
C MET A 430 41.81 11.65 6.01
N VAL A 431 42.15 12.50 6.94
CA VAL A 431 42.54 12.09 8.30
C VAL A 431 41.44 12.49 9.28
N ARG A 432 41.13 11.60 10.21
CA ARG A 432 40.17 11.88 11.27
C ARG A 432 40.74 12.92 12.23
N THR A 433 40.14 14.09 12.27
CA THR A 433 40.53 15.22 13.14
C THR A 433 39.72 15.35 14.42
N SER A 434 38.49 14.87 14.40
CA SER A 434 37.67 14.84 15.60
C SER A 434 36.78 13.60 15.63
N TYR A 435 36.42 13.18 16.82
CA TYR A 435 35.52 12.06 17.07
C TYR A 435 34.61 12.34 18.25
N CYS A 436 33.32 12.14 18.07
CA CYS A 436 32.38 12.12 19.18
C CYS A 436 31.73 10.75 19.28
N ALA A 437 31.94 10.10 20.40
CA ALA A 437 31.40 8.77 20.63
C ALA A 437 29.86 8.80 20.72
N PRO A 438 29.17 7.80 20.17
CA PRO A 438 27.72 7.73 20.20
C PRO A 438 27.22 7.51 21.63
N THR A 439 26.18 8.22 21.97
CA THR A 439 25.40 8.00 23.19
C THR A 439 23.93 7.90 22.83
N CYS A 440 23.06 7.59 23.76
CA CYS A 440 21.62 7.63 23.51
C CYS A 440 21.06 9.06 23.32
N ARG A 441 21.87 10.10 23.53
CA ARG A 441 21.53 11.52 23.33
C ARG A 441 22.31 12.21 22.23
N GLN A 442 23.40 11.60 21.80
CA GLN A 442 24.32 12.18 20.81
C GLN A 442 24.63 11.11 19.77
N ARG A 443 24.48 11.47 18.51
CA ARG A 443 24.91 10.60 17.39
C ARG A 443 26.41 10.47 17.36
N GLU A 444 26.89 9.33 16.96
CA GLU A 444 28.29 9.20 16.57
C GLU A 444 28.60 10.22 15.49
N CYS A 445 29.64 10.97 15.64
CA CYS A 445 30.12 11.88 14.62
C CYS A 445 31.63 11.85 14.54
N PHE A 446 32.16 12.03 13.37
CA PHE A 446 33.55 12.33 13.18
C PHE A 446 33.75 13.29 12.01
N GLU A 447 34.74 14.10 12.14
CA GLU A 447 35.21 14.98 11.09
C GLU A 447 36.45 14.38 10.48
N MET A 448 36.43 14.31 9.17
CA MET A 448 37.60 13.95 8.35
C MET A 448 38.09 15.21 7.70
N THR A 449 39.38 15.50 7.83
CA THR A 449 39.99 16.67 7.22
C THR A 449 41.07 16.23 6.25
N CYS A 450 41.04 16.76 5.05
CA CYS A 450 42.09 16.50 4.08
C CYS A 450 43.40 17.19 4.50
N THR A 451 44.47 16.43 4.56
CA THR A 451 45.81 16.93 4.95
C THR A 451 46.38 17.93 3.96
N GLY A 452 45.98 17.84 2.69
CA GLY A 452 46.53 18.70 1.63
C GLY A 452 45.78 20.00 1.40
N CYS A 453 44.43 20.01 1.48
CA CYS A 453 43.63 21.19 1.14
C CYS A 453 42.76 21.71 2.29
N GLY A 454 42.70 21.01 3.41
CA GLY A 454 41.85 21.41 4.54
C GLY A 454 40.35 21.19 4.39
N TYR A 455 39.92 20.49 3.32
CA TYR A 455 38.49 20.12 3.17
C TYR A 455 38.02 19.27 4.36
N VAL A 456 36.89 19.62 4.90
CA VAL A 456 36.31 18.94 6.08
C VAL A 456 35.01 18.29 5.72
N GLU A 457 34.92 17.00 5.94
CA GLU A 457 33.69 16.21 5.81
C GLU A 457 33.23 15.73 7.18
N LYS A 458 31.95 15.96 7.48
CA LYS A 458 31.33 15.54 8.73
C LYS A 458 30.38 14.38 8.50
N ASN A 459 30.71 13.26 9.10
CA ASN A 459 29.90 12.05 9.02
C ASN A 459 29.16 11.83 10.35
N PHE A 460 27.83 11.60 10.26
CA PHE A 460 26.97 11.32 11.39
C PHE A 460 26.36 9.94 11.22
N TYR A 461 26.46 9.15 12.27
CA TYR A 461 25.88 7.81 12.33
C TYR A 461 24.71 7.75 13.32
N GLU A 462 24.28 6.57 13.66
CA GLU A 462 23.14 6.38 14.54
C GLU A 462 23.49 6.62 16.02
N PHE A 463 22.47 6.86 16.85
CA PHE A 463 22.64 6.90 18.30
C PHE A 463 22.96 5.48 18.82
N SER A 464 23.79 5.39 19.85
CA SER A 464 23.94 4.11 20.52
C SER A 464 22.70 3.76 21.36
N SER A 465 22.47 2.47 21.54
CA SER A 465 21.45 1.97 22.47
C SER A 465 21.78 2.40 23.90
N HIS A 466 20.75 2.46 24.75
CA HIS A 466 20.94 2.77 26.16
C HIS A 466 21.88 1.77 26.83
N LYS A 467 22.94 2.25 27.42
CA LYS A 467 23.85 1.44 28.24
C LYS A 467 23.47 1.60 29.70
N PHE A 468 22.90 0.56 30.29
CA PHE A 468 22.44 0.56 31.67
C PHE A 468 23.53 0.11 32.63
N ILE A 469 23.68 0.87 33.72
CA ILE A 469 24.51 0.52 34.89
C ILE A 469 23.60 0.65 36.10
N SER A 470 23.42 -0.40 36.87
CA SER A 470 22.52 -0.45 38.02
C SER A 470 21.08 0.00 37.71
N GLY A 471 20.57 -0.36 36.52
CA GLY A 471 19.19 -0.08 36.08
C GLY A 471 18.96 1.33 35.52
N LEU A 472 19.97 2.19 35.47
CA LEU A 472 19.89 3.53 34.88
C LEU A 472 20.84 3.69 33.70
N CYS A 473 20.39 4.34 32.64
CA CYS A 473 21.25 4.61 31.49
C CYS A 473 22.36 5.61 31.89
N GLN A 474 23.59 5.23 31.64
CA GLN A 474 24.80 6.00 31.97
C GLN A 474 24.80 7.43 31.39
N TRP A 475 24.12 7.65 30.26
CA TRP A 475 24.18 8.92 29.54
C TRP A 475 22.94 9.80 29.69
N CYS A 476 21.75 9.22 29.83
CA CYS A 476 20.50 9.99 29.86
C CYS A 476 19.69 9.82 31.16
N GLY A 477 20.08 8.89 32.03
CA GLY A 477 19.33 8.61 33.27
C GLY A 477 18.03 7.81 33.04
N PHE A 478 17.75 7.35 31.81
CA PHE A 478 16.55 6.56 31.53
C PHE A 478 16.61 5.23 32.26
N MET A 479 15.51 4.85 32.93
CA MET A 479 15.43 3.62 33.70
C MET A 479 15.16 2.42 32.77
N GLN A 480 15.87 1.33 32.97
CA GLN A 480 15.69 0.11 32.20
C GLN A 480 14.29 -0.46 32.47
N PRO A 481 13.48 -0.71 31.44
CA PRO A 481 12.17 -1.35 31.61
C PRO A 481 12.31 -2.72 32.31
N GLY A 482 11.59 -2.91 33.41
CA GLY A 482 11.62 -4.15 34.18
C GLY A 482 12.67 -4.24 35.28
N TYR A 483 13.48 -3.21 35.49
CA TYR A 483 14.45 -3.17 36.59
C TYR A 483 13.77 -2.72 37.90
N ASN A 484 13.58 -3.64 38.85
CA ASN A 484 13.04 -3.36 40.18
C ASN A 484 14.17 -3.14 41.16
N HIS A 485 14.33 -1.91 41.64
CA HIS A 485 15.08 -1.63 42.83
C HIS A 485 14.24 -2.03 44.06
N GLY A 486 14.57 -3.16 44.66
CA GLY A 486 14.13 -3.45 46.03
C GLY A 486 14.86 -2.58 47.02
N GLY A 487 14.21 -1.54 47.53
CA GLY A 487 14.74 -0.69 48.57
C GLY A 487 14.38 0.78 48.35
N GLY A 488 13.47 1.28 49.16
CA GLY A 488 12.94 2.65 49.07
C GLY A 488 14.02 3.71 49.16
N VAL A 489 14.13 4.51 48.12
CA VAL A 489 14.78 5.81 48.13
C VAL A 489 13.93 6.76 47.29
N THR A 490 13.42 7.78 47.96
CA THR A 490 12.74 8.92 47.37
C THR A 490 13.72 9.70 46.50
N PHE A 491 13.46 9.75 45.21
CA PHE A 491 14.21 10.58 44.26
C PHE A 491 13.65 12.00 44.23
N TYR A 492 14.50 12.97 44.55
CA TYR A 492 14.27 14.36 44.16
C TYR A 492 14.81 14.61 42.75
N PRO A 493 14.12 15.38 41.92
CA PRO A 493 14.63 15.72 40.61
C PRO A 493 15.72 16.76 40.71
N PHE A 494 16.90 16.45 40.22
CA PHE A 494 17.99 17.44 40.11
C PHE A 494 17.70 18.42 38.97
N GLY A 495 17.65 19.69 39.41
CA GLY A 495 17.57 20.83 38.52
C GLY A 495 18.87 21.06 37.75
N ASN A 496 18.70 21.72 36.60
CA ASN A 496 19.76 22.33 35.81
C ASN A 496 20.78 23.09 36.67
N LYS A 497 22.05 22.74 36.52
CA LYS A 497 23.14 23.68 36.73
C LYS A 497 24.21 23.45 35.66
N SER A 498 24.35 24.45 34.83
CA SER A 498 25.59 24.81 34.15
C SER A 498 26.67 25.04 35.19
N ASP A 499 27.85 24.43 35.03
CA ASP A 499 29.13 25.14 35.17
C ASP A 499 30.33 24.22 34.91
N SER A 500 31.12 24.74 34.08
CA SER A 500 32.58 24.71 33.85
C SER A 500 33.49 23.81 34.70
N ASN A 501 34.43 23.23 33.96
CA ASN A 501 35.85 22.96 34.32
C ASN A 501 36.18 21.93 35.40
N THR A 502 36.76 20.85 34.98
CA THR A 502 38.18 20.46 35.22
C THR A 502 38.38 18.98 34.86
N ASN A 503 39.37 18.75 34.07
CA ASN A 503 40.02 17.47 33.85
C ASN A 503 40.73 17.01 35.15
N PRO A 504 40.85 15.71 35.46
CA PRO A 504 42.10 15.06 35.14
C PRO A 504 41.98 13.56 34.68
N GLY A 505 42.72 13.26 33.66
CA GLY A 505 43.57 12.11 33.48
C GLY A 505 43.02 10.68 33.69
N LEU A 506 42.75 9.99 32.60
CA LEU A 506 43.00 8.54 32.49
C LEU A 506 43.47 8.26 31.08
N GLY A 507 44.60 7.55 31.00
CA GLY A 507 45.41 7.32 29.82
C GLY A 507 44.73 6.53 28.72
N PRO A 508 45.38 6.41 27.56
CA PRO A 508 44.80 5.81 26.36
C PRO A 508 44.69 4.28 26.52
N ILE A 509 43.50 3.77 26.49
CA ILE A 509 43.28 2.33 26.21
C ILE A 509 43.40 2.12 24.72
N ILE A 510 44.51 1.53 24.33
CA ILE A 510 44.77 1.04 22.99
C ILE A 510 43.83 -0.13 22.76
N TRP A 511 42.88 0.02 21.84
CA TRP A 511 42.13 -1.11 21.28
C TRP A 511 42.78 -1.50 19.98
N ASP A 512 43.37 -2.69 19.99
CA ASP A 512 43.90 -3.41 18.88
C ASP A 512 42.76 -3.70 17.88
N LEU A 513 42.84 -3.12 16.69
CA LEU A 513 41.91 -3.38 15.58
C LEU A 513 42.35 -4.66 14.87
N GLY A 514 41.82 -5.78 15.29
CA GLY A 514 41.92 -7.03 14.54
C GLY A 514 41.24 -6.92 13.19
N ASP A 515 41.93 -7.49 12.23
CA ASP A 515 41.72 -7.82 10.84
C ASP A 515 40.25 -7.89 10.35
N PRO A 516 39.88 -7.20 9.24
CA PRO A 516 38.54 -7.27 8.65
C PRO A 516 38.46 -8.39 7.59
N THR A 517 38.51 -9.65 8.00
CA THR A 517 38.15 -10.78 7.13
C THR A 517 37.28 -11.78 7.88
N VAL A 518 36.02 -11.46 8.05
CA VAL A 518 35.01 -12.48 8.38
C VAL A 518 33.78 -12.26 7.50
N ASN A 519 33.62 -13.14 6.54
CA ASN A 519 32.39 -13.41 5.79
C ASN A 519 31.28 -13.84 6.76
N TRP A 520 30.10 -13.24 6.62
CA TRP A 520 28.84 -13.75 7.18
C TRP A 520 28.11 -14.61 6.16
N PRO A 521 27.47 -15.70 6.60
CA PRO A 521 26.70 -16.60 5.72
C PRO A 521 25.38 -15.99 5.26
#